data_0e0e585b11e1ee795b1e5ba63602cbdc
#
_entry.id   0e0e585b11e1ee795b1e5ba63602cbdc
#
_cell.length_a   1.000
_cell.length_b   1.000
_cell.length_c   1.000
_cell.angle_alpha   90.00
_cell.angle_beta   90.00
_cell.angle_gamma   90.00
#
_symmetry.space_group_name_H-M   'P 1'
#
loop_
_entity.id
_entity.type
_entity.pdbx_description
1 polymer ?
#
loop_
_entity_poly.entity_id
_entity_poly.type
_entity_poly.pdbx_seq_one_letter_code
_entity_poly.pdbx_strand_id
1 'polypeptide(L)'
;RIHEADGTPYEHVLDIKSEHQRYDVPFNTKYKRVRRNTKRFQARQAAAAAAAAGDEDAAEAIGMIDLGFGLGMWEDEEERKRWRVADWTEEDEAIMASAPYEWIRLDADFEWMAQIQFEQPDYMWVSQLQRDRDVVAQLVAVHALSQMPSLITSSMLTRTVLVTKYFHRIRAEAAYGLANCALPHLDLLGLFHLLLLFR
;
A
#
# COMPACT_ATOMS: atom_id res chain seq x y z
N ARG A 1 11.83 -8.81 -6.41
CA ARG A 1 11.26 -9.34 -5.14
C ARG A 1 9.75 -9.45 -5.26
N ILE A 2 9.20 -10.57 -4.84
CA ILE A 2 7.76 -10.80 -4.73
C ILE A 2 7.42 -10.83 -3.24
N HIS A 3 6.52 -9.95 -2.81
CA HIS A 3 6.00 -9.94 -1.44
C HIS A 3 4.78 -10.85 -1.40
N GLU A 4 4.93 -12.03 -0.83
CA GLU A 4 3.85 -13.01 -0.72
C GLU A 4 2.88 -12.67 0.42
N ALA A 5 1.71 -13.30 0.41
CA ALA A 5 0.63 -13.03 1.37
C ALA A 5 0.97 -13.32 2.84
N ASP A 6 2.12 -13.92 3.11
CA ASP A 6 2.65 -14.13 4.46
C ASP A 6 3.46 -12.90 4.98
N GLY A 7 3.61 -11.87 4.16
CA GLY A 7 4.38 -10.67 4.46
C GLY A 7 5.89 -10.84 4.28
N THR A 8 6.35 -11.95 3.70
CA THR A 8 7.78 -12.21 3.48
C THR A 8 8.15 -11.85 2.03
N PRO A 9 9.19 -11.02 1.81
CA PRO A 9 9.74 -10.81 0.47
C PRO A 9 10.59 -12.00 0.06
N TYR A 10 10.34 -12.51 -1.15
CA TYR A 10 11.15 -13.56 -1.77
C TYR A 10 11.85 -13.02 -3.00
N GLU A 11 13.13 -13.29 -3.11
CA GLU A 11 13.94 -12.88 -4.26
C GLU A 11 13.90 -13.93 -5.35
N HIS A 12 13.75 -13.47 -6.58
CA HIS A 12 13.82 -14.27 -7.78
C HIS A 12 14.75 -13.60 -8.78
N VAL A 13 15.68 -14.37 -9.30
CA VAL A 13 16.58 -13.93 -10.38
C VAL A 13 16.01 -14.44 -11.69
N LEU A 14 15.78 -13.53 -12.63
CA LEU A 14 15.23 -13.84 -13.93
C LEU A 14 16.24 -13.52 -15.02
N ASP A 15 16.62 -14.54 -15.83
CA ASP A 15 17.50 -14.36 -16.96
C ASP A 15 16.75 -13.82 -18.17
N ILE A 16 16.99 -12.57 -18.54
CA ILE A 16 16.38 -11.95 -19.71
C ILE A 16 17.19 -12.32 -20.95
N LYS A 17 16.63 -13.16 -21.84
CA LYS A 17 17.30 -13.71 -23.03
C LYS A 17 16.70 -13.26 -24.35
N SER A 18 15.54 -12.60 -24.31
CA SER A 18 14.82 -12.15 -25.52
C SER A 18 14.02 -10.89 -25.25
N GLU A 19 13.59 -10.19 -26.30
CA GLU A 19 12.73 -8.99 -26.22
C GLU A 19 11.38 -9.28 -25.56
N HIS A 20 10.82 -10.47 -25.77
CA HIS A 20 9.57 -10.91 -25.18
C HIS A 20 9.80 -12.23 -24.45
N GLN A 21 9.57 -12.22 -23.16
CA GLN A 21 9.78 -13.42 -22.35
C GLN A 21 8.72 -13.51 -21.23
N ARG A 22 8.18 -14.71 -21.05
CA ARG A 22 7.28 -15.04 -19.94
C ARG A 22 8.03 -15.83 -18.90
N TYR A 23 7.80 -15.48 -17.66
CA TYR A 23 8.34 -16.19 -16.49
C TYR A 23 7.19 -16.72 -15.66
N ASP A 24 7.24 -18.01 -15.36
CA ASP A 24 6.33 -18.65 -14.41
C ASP A 24 7.13 -18.86 -13.11
N VAL A 25 6.80 -18.05 -12.09
CA VAL A 25 7.53 -18.05 -10.82
C VAL A 25 6.73 -18.79 -9.78
N PRO A 26 7.26 -19.86 -9.18
CA PRO A 26 6.53 -20.63 -8.15
C PRO A 26 6.44 -19.85 -6.84
N PHE A 27 5.34 -20.01 -6.11
CA PHE A 27 5.23 -19.52 -4.74
C PHE A 27 6.14 -20.28 -3.79
N ASN A 28 6.72 -19.54 -2.83
CA ASN A 28 7.49 -20.11 -1.75
C ASN A 28 6.62 -20.54 -0.58
N THR A 29 5.47 -19.91 -0.39
CA THR A 29 4.52 -20.26 0.65
C THR A 29 3.75 -21.53 0.27
N LYS A 30 4.18 -22.66 0.76
CA LYS A 30 3.64 -23.98 0.41
C LYS A 30 2.21 -24.24 0.89
N TYR A 31 1.68 -23.45 1.83
CA TYR A 31 0.38 -23.75 2.47
C TYR A 31 -0.49 -22.49 2.62
N LYS A 32 -1.45 -22.34 1.71
CA LYS A 32 -2.53 -21.33 1.83
C LYS A 32 -3.39 -21.47 3.13
N ARG A 33 -3.30 -22.59 3.83
CA ARG A 33 -4.17 -22.94 4.96
C ARG A 33 -3.83 -22.24 6.28
N VAL A 34 -2.66 -21.61 6.41
CA VAL A 34 -2.22 -21.09 7.71
C VAL A 34 -2.26 -19.55 7.72
N ARG A 35 -3.43 -18.98 7.39
CA ARG A 35 -3.69 -17.55 7.62
C ARG A 35 -3.44 -17.12 9.08
N ARG A 36 -3.55 -18.07 10.03
CA ARG A 36 -3.32 -17.82 11.47
C ARG A 36 -1.84 -17.77 11.87
N ASN A 37 -0.93 -18.28 11.06
CA ASN A 37 0.51 -18.26 11.32
C ASN A 37 1.28 -17.29 10.42
N THR A 38 0.60 -16.45 9.65
CA THR A 38 1.26 -15.40 8.90
C THR A 38 1.83 -14.37 9.87
N LYS A 39 2.99 -13.80 9.55
CA LYS A 39 3.57 -12.70 10.33
C LYS A 39 2.56 -11.59 10.57
N ARG A 40 1.74 -11.28 9.56
CA ARG A 40 0.67 -10.28 9.66
C ARG A 40 -0.38 -10.65 10.69
N PHE A 41 -0.84 -11.89 10.73
CA PHE A 41 -1.83 -12.32 11.71
C PHE A 41 -1.25 -12.28 13.12
N GLN A 42 0.00 -12.72 13.30
CA GLN A 42 0.71 -12.64 14.58
C GLN A 42 0.91 -11.21 15.04
N ALA A 43 1.31 -10.30 14.13
CA ALA A 43 1.45 -8.88 14.42
C ALA A 43 0.11 -8.25 14.81
N ARG A 44 -0.99 -8.58 14.08
CA ARG A 44 -2.33 -8.11 14.45
C ARG A 44 -2.74 -8.58 15.85
N GLN A 45 -2.49 -9.82 16.20
CA GLN A 45 -2.74 -10.33 17.56
C GLN A 45 -1.88 -9.64 18.61
N ALA A 46 -0.58 -9.43 18.30
CA ALA A 46 0.33 -8.74 19.21
C ALA A 46 -0.07 -7.27 19.41
N ALA A 47 -0.46 -6.57 18.32
CA ALA A 47 -0.96 -5.21 18.40
C ALA A 47 -2.26 -5.11 19.23
N ALA A 48 -3.21 -6.04 19.00
CA ALA A 48 -4.45 -6.10 19.77
C ALA A 48 -4.19 -6.40 21.26
N ALA A 49 -3.22 -7.27 21.57
CA ALA A 49 -2.84 -7.57 22.95
C ALA A 49 -2.15 -6.37 23.63
N ALA A 50 -1.30 -5.63 22.93
CA ALA A 50 -0.66 -4.41 23.43
C ALA A 50 -1.69 -3.30 23.69
N ALA A 51 -2.63 -3.09 22.77
CA ALA A 51 -3.73 -2.15 22.95
C ALA A 51 -4.61 -2.52 24.17
N ALA A 52 -4.95 -3.80 24.32
CA ALA A 52 -5.70 -4.29 25.47
C ALA A 52 -4.95 -4.12 26.81
N ALA A 53 -3.63 -4.08 26.77
CA ALA A 53 -2.77 -3.78 27.92
C ALA A 53 -2.61 -2.28 28.21
N GLY A 54 -3.18 -1.41 27.36
CA GLY A 54 -3.11 0.05 27.49
C GLY A 54 -1.82 0.66 26.91
N ASP A 55 -1.04 -0.10 26.17
CA ASP A 55 0.17 0.37 25.49
C ASP A 55 -0.14 0.66 24.01
N GLU A 56 -0.76 1.81 23.77
CA GLU A 56 -1.18 2.24 22.42
C GLU A 56 0.03 2.50 21.51
N ASP A 57 1.12 3.02 22.05
CA ASP A 57 2.33 3.31 21.28
C ASP A 57 2.99 2.01 20.79
N ALA A 58 3.06 0.98 21.63
CA ALA A 58 3.57 -0.32 21.23
C ALA A 58 2.63 -1.01 20.23
N ALA A 59 1.32 -0.91 20.42
CA ALA A 59 0.32 -1.45 19.50
C ALA A 59 0.43 -0.80 18.10
N GLU A 60 0.58 0.51 18.07
CA GLU A 60 0.76 1.24 16.82
C GLU A 60 2.09 0.90 16.15
N ALA A 61 3.19 0.83 16.91
CA ALA A 61 4.50 0.46 16.39
C ALA A 61 4.51 -0.93 15.77
N ILE A 62 3.92 -1.93 16.43
CA ILE A 62 3.78 -3.30 15.92
C ILE A 62 2.90 -3.29 14.66
N GLY A 63 1.77 -2.60 14.70
CA GLY A 63 0.84 -2.50 13.58
C GLY A 63 1.48 -1.86 12.34
N MET A 64 2.26 -0.79 12.50
CA MET A 64 2.96 -0.14 11.40
C MET A 64 3.99 -1.05 10.72
N ILE A 65 4.63 -1.92 11.49
CA ILE A 65 5.67 -2.79 10.94
C ILE A 65 5.10 -3.79 9.94
N ASP A 66 3.96 -4.40 10.27
CA ASP A 66 3.43 -5.54 9.53
C ASP A 66 2.03 -5.31 8.92
N LEU A 67 1.28 -4.33 9.42
CA LEU A 67 -0.06 -4.02 8.92
C LEU A 67 -0.13 -2.78 8.03
N GLY A 68 0.86 -1.89 8.14
CA GLY A 68 0.99 -0.71 7.30
C GLY A 68 0.82 0.61 8.02
N PHE A 69 1.16 1.68 7.33
CA PHE A 69 1.05 3.05 7.81
C PHE A 69 -0.42 3.51 7.83
N GLY A 70 -0.79 4.30 8.82
CA GLY A 70 -2.14 4.85 8.95
C GLY A 70 -3.15 3.89 9.56
N LEU A 71 -2.68 2.89 10.31
CA LEU A 71 -3.54 2.04 11.12
C LEU A 71 -4.33 2.92 12.10
N GLY A 72 -5.63 2.66 12.23
CA GLY A 72 -6.53 3.45 13.06
C GLY A 72 -7.01 4.77 12.45
N MET A 73 -6.45 5.22 11.33
CA MET A 73 -6.94 6.41 10.66
C MET A 73 -8.30 6.16 10.01
N TRP A 74 -9.24 7.06 10.30
CA TRP A 74 -10.62 6.99 9.78
C TRP A 74 -11.40 5.75 10.26
N GLU A 75 -11.23 5.33 11.49
CA GLU A 75 -12.08 4.33 12.14
C GLU A 75 -13.46 4.90 12.50
N ASP A 76 -13.53 6.22 12.75
CA ASP A 76 -14.78 6.92 13.02
C ASP A 76 -15.55 7.23 11.72
N GLU A 77 -16.82 6.85 11.69
CA GLU A 77 -17.74 7.06 10.58
C GLU A 77 -17.95 8.54 10.22
N GLU A 78 -17.98 9.43 11.22
CA GLU A 78 -18.15 10.86 11.00
C GLU A 78 -16.90 11.47 10.34
N GLU A 79 -15.73 11.03 10.75
CA GLU A 79 -14.46 11.45 10.14
C GLU A 79 -14.35 10.92 8.71
N ARG A 80 -14.74 9.67 8.45
CA ARG A 80 -14.78 9.08 7.11
C ARG A 80 -15.68 9.87 6.18
N LYS A 81 -16.88 10.23 6.63
CA LYS A 81 -17.82 11.07 5.86
C LYS A 81 -17.26 12.46 5.60
N ARG A 82 -16.63 13.07 6.61
CA ARG A 82 -15.98 14.37 6.49
C ARG A 82 -14.90 14.39 5.42
N TRP A 83 -14.08 13.34 5.35
CA TRP A 83 -13.02 13.19 4.37
C TRP A 83 -13.49 12.58 3.05
N ARG A 84 -14.74 12.15 2.94
CA ARG A 84 -15.29 11.41 1.78
C ARG A 84 -14.38 10.23 1.41
N VAL A 85 -13.99 9.46 2.39
CA VAL A 85 -13.10 8.30 2.20
C VAL A 85 -13.80 7.24 1.38
N ALA A 86 -13.16 6.81 0.29
CA ALA A 86 -13.58 5.66 -0.49
C ALA A 86 -12.90 4.38 0.02
N ASP A 87 -13.66 3.31 0.09
CA ASP A 87 -13.18 1.97 0.42
C ASP A 87 -13.19 1.04 -0.79
N TRP A 88 -12.50 -0.06 -0.65
CA TRP A 88 -12.58 -1.17 -1.56
C TRP A 88 -13.99 -1.78 -1.55
N THR A 89 -14.43 -2.24 -2.72
CA THR A 89 -15.67 -3.01 -2.80
C THR A 89 -15.46 -4.41 -2.21
N GLU A 90 -16.57 -5.10 -1.86
CA GLU A 90 -16.49 -6.49 -1.38
C GLU A 90 -15.82 -7.42 -2.41
N GLU A 91 -16.02 -7.13 -3.71
CA GLU A 91 -15.38 -7.86 -4.80
C GLU A 91 -13.86 -7.65 -4.81
N ASP A 92 -13.41 -6.40 -4.67
CA ASP A 92 -11.98 -6.05 -4.58
C ASP A 92 -11.34 -6.71 -3.35
N GLU A 93 -12.01 -6.67 -2.20
CA GLU A 93 -11.53 -7.31 -0.99
C GLU A 93 -11.42 -8.84 -1.15
N ALA A 94 -12.36 -9.47 -1.85
CA ALA A 94 -12.30 -10.90 -2.16
C ALA A 94 -11.11 -11.24 -3.07
N ILE A 95 -10.85 -10.40 -4.09
CA ILE A 95 -9.69 -10.55 -4.98
C ILE A 95 -8.39 -10.40 -4.17
N MET A 96 -8.26 -9.35 -3.38
CA MET A 96 -7.10 -9.11 -2.53
C MET A 96 -6.87 -10.25 -1.53
N ALA A 97 -7.94 -10.77 -0.92
CA ALA A 97 -7.88 -11.86 0.03
C ALA A 97 -7.49 -13.21 -0.62
N SER A 98 -7.80 -13.39 -1.89
CA SER A 98 -7.46 -14.60 -2.67
C SER A 98 -6.07 -14.53 -3.30
N ALA A 99 -5.51 -13.34 -3.47
CA ALA A 99 -4.22 -13.13 -4.10
C ALA A 99 -3.10 -13.79 -3.28
N PRO A 100 -2.22 -14.57 -3.92
CA PRO A 100 -1.14 -15.26 -3.24
C PRO A 100 0.07 -14.36 -2.94
N TYR A 101 0.11 -13.18 -3.51
CA TYR A 101 1.14 -12.16 -3.31
C TYR A 101 0.49 -10.78 -3.17
N GLU A 102 1.20 -9.86 -2.54
CA GLU A 102 0.70 -8.53 -2.20
C GLU A 102 1.18 -7.45 -3.15
N TRP A 103 2.45 -7.47 -3.50
CA TRP A 103 3.05 -6.62 -4.53
C TRP A 103 4.36 -7.21 -5.03
N ILE A 104 4.84 -6.69 -6.15
CA ILE A 104 6.08 -7.09 -6.79
C ILE A 104 6.96 -5.86 -6.93
N ARG A 105 8.27 -6.03 -6.72
CA ARG A 105 9.30 -5.03 -7.01
C ARG A 105 10.30 -5.60 -8.02
N LEU A 106 10.49 -4.88 -9.09
CA LEU A 106 11.58 -5.14 -10.04
C LEU A 106 12.79 -4.31 -9.61
N ASP A 107 13.97 -4.88 -9.75
CA ASP A 107 15.25 -4.24 -9.40
C ASP A 107 15.19 -3.50 -8.04
N ALA A 108 14.81 -4.24 -6.99
CA ALA A 108 14.54 -3.67 -5.68
C ALA A 108 15.78 -3.01 -5.03
N ASP A 109 16.96 -3.37 -5.47
CA ASP A 109 18.24 -2.86 -4.95
C ASP A 109 18.89 -1.80 -5.87
N PHE A 110 18.19 -1.43 -6.97
CA PHE A 110 18.63 -0.39 -7.93
C PHE A 110 20.01 -0.69 -8.53
N GLU A 111 20.25 -1.93 -8.92
CA GLU A 111 21.50 -2.35 -9.53
C GLU A 111 21.60 -1.92 -11.01
N TRP A 112 20.45 -1.64 -11.65
CA TRP A 112 20.40 -1.31 -13.05
C TRP A 112 20.18 0.19 -13.28
N MET A 113 20.91 0.79 -14.17
CA MET A 113 20.62 2.12 -14.70
C MET A 113 19.62 2.00 -15.86
N ALA A 114 18.37 1.75 -15.52
CA ALA A 114 17.29 1.52 -16.48
C ALA A 114 16.03 2.25 -16.07
N GLN A 115 15.23 2.65 -17.06
CA GLN A 115 13.85 3.06 -16.84
C GLN A 115 12.97 1.83 -16.99
N ILE A 116 12.35 1.42 -15.90
CA ILE A 116 11.48 0.25 -15.87
C ILE A 116 10.03 0.73 -15.84
N GLN A 117 9.26 0.37 -16.87
CA GLN A 117 7.80 0.48 -16.86
C GLN A 117 7.23 -0.82 -16.31
N PHE A 118 6.53 -0.72 -15.20
CA PHE A 118 5.97 -1.89 -14.52
C PHE A 118 4.50 -1.64 -14.20
N GLU A 119 3.67 -2.57 -14.63
CA GLU A 119 2.23 -2.54 -14.42
C GLU A 119 1.84 -3.57 -13.38
N GLN A 120 1.11 -3.14 -12.36
CA GLN A 120 0.42 -4.00 -11.42
C GLN A 120 -0.90 -3.33 -11.01
N PRO A 121 -1.88 -4.09 -10.49
CA PRO A 121 -3.15 -3.53 -10.01
C PRO A 121 -2.96 -2.46 -8.94
N ASP A 122 -3.88 -1.52 -8.85
CA ASP A 122 -3.86 -0.40 -7.90
C ASP A 122 -3.78 -0.86 -6.44
N TYR A 123 -4.51 -1.91 -6.07
CA TYR A 123 -4.45 -2.48 -4.72
C TYR A 123 -3.04 -2.99 -4.33
N MET A 124 -2.25 -3.42 -5.31
CA MET A 124 -0.85 -3.81 -5.07
C MET A 124 0.04 -2.60 -4.81
N TRP A 125 -0.17 -1.53 -5.57
CA TRP A 125 0.52 -0.27 -5.32
C TRP A 125 0.15 0.34 -3.97
N VAL A 126 -1.13 0.26 -3.58
CA VAL A 126 -1.58 0.67 -2.26
C VAL A 126 -0.93 -0.19 -1.16
N SER A 127 -0.87 -1.51 -1.36
CA SER A 127 -0.22 -2.41 -0.42
C SER A 127 1.28 -2.10 -0.27
N GLN A 128 1.97 -1.84 -1.38
CA GLN A 128 3.38 -1.43 -1.38
C GLN A 128 3.57 -0.11 -0.63
N LEU A 129 2.75 0.90 -0.94
CA LEU A 129 2.83 2.21 -0.29
C LEU A 129 2.66 2.10 1.23
N GLN A 130 1.68 1.32 1.68
CA GLN A 130 1.36 1.22 3.10
C GLN A 130 2.31 0.33 3.90
N ARG A 131 2.92 -0.67 3.28
CA ARG A 131 3.62 -1.75 4.01
C ARG A 131 5.11 -1.85 3.72
N ASP A 132 5.56 -1.38 2.57
CA ASP A 132 6.99 -1.35 2.27
C ASP A 132 7.66 -0.25 3.11
N ARG A 133 8.79 -0.59 3.73
CA ARG A 133 9.56 0.35 4.56
C ARG A 133 10.58 1.13 3.76
N ASP A 134 10.89 0.66 2.57
CA ASP A 134 11.81 1.34 1.68
C ASP A 134 11.14 2.60 1.11
N VAL A 135 11.73 3.74 1.43
CA VAL A 135 11.25 5.06 0.98
C VAL A 135 11.17 5.16 -0.55
N VAL A 136 12.09 4.50 -1.25
CA VAL A 136 12.07 4.50 -2.73
C VAL A 136 10.93 3.64 -3.26
N ALA A 137 10.65 2.50 -2.62
CA ALA A 137 9.48 1.70 -2.96
C ALA A 137 8.17 2.47 -2.74
N GLN A 138 8.07 3.20 -1.63
CA GLN A 138 6.93 4.09 -1.36
C GLN A 138 6.80 5.18 -2.42
N LEU A 139 7.91 5.80 -2.85
CA LEU A 139 7.92 6.81 -3.90
C LEU A 139 7.42 6.26 -5.24
N VAL A 140 7.92 5.09 -5.63
CA VAL A 140 7.48 4.40 -6.86
C VAL A 140 5.98 4.12 -6.81
N ALA A 141 5.47 3.66 -5.66
CA ALA A 141 4.04 3.40 -5.49
C ALA A 141 3.20 4.68 -5.58
N VAL A 142 3.64 5.79 -4.97
CA VAL A 142 2.96 7.10 -5.09
C VAL A 142 2.93 7.55 -6.54
N HIS A 143 4.04 7.46 -7.27
CA HIS A 143 4.08 7.85 -8.69
C HIS A 143 3.16 6.99 -9.55
N ALA A 144 3.13 5.67 -9.34
CA ALA A 144 2.25 4.77 -10.06
C ALA A 144 0.76 5.08 -9.78
N LEU A 145 0.38 5.24 -8.51
CA LEU A 145 -0.97 5.62 -8.10
C LEU A 145 -1.39 6.98 -8.67
N SER A 146 -0.47 7.95 -8.76
CA SER A 146 -0.74 9.26 -9.36
C SER A 146 -1.11 9.17 -10.85
N GLN A 147 -0.72 8.10 -11.54
CA GLN A 147 -1.11 7.83 -12.93
C GLN A 147 -2.40 7.01 -13.04
N MET A 148 -2.95 6.56 -11.91
CA MET A 148 -4.16 5.74 -11.82
C MET A 148 -5.22 6.45 -10.95
N PRO A 149 -5.74 7.62 -11.38
CA PRO A 149 -6.67 8.41 -10.58
C PRO A 149 -7.98 7.63 -10.36
N SER A 150 -8.34 7.47 -9.10
CA SER A 150 -9.59 6.85 -8.64
C SER A 150 -10.02 7.44 -7.29
N LEU A 151 -11.22 7.12 -6.85
CA LEU A 151 -11.70 7.54 -5.52
C LEU A 151 -10.81 6.94 -4.40
N ILE A 152 -10.43 5.68 -4.58
CA ILE A 152 -9.55 4.97 -3.64
C ILE A 152 -8.15 5.59 -3.66
N THR A 153 -7.58 5.82 -4.84
CA THR A 153 -6.27 6.49 -4.96
C THR A 153 -6.26 7.83 -4.24
N SER A 154 -7.30 8.65 -4.44
CA SER A 154 -7.41 9.94 -3.74
C SER A 154 -7.44 9.78 -2.22
N SER A 155 -8.21 8.81 -1.71
CA SER A 155 -8.28 8.52 -0.28
C SER A 155 -6.93 8.02 0.27
N MET A 156 -6.25 7.12 -0.46
CA MET A 156 -4.95 6.57 -0.03
C MET A 156 -3.83 7.61 -0.06
N LEU A 157 -3.78 8.47 -1.09
CA LEU A 157 -2.82 9.57 -1.14
C LEU A 157 -3.08 10.60 -0.02
N THR A 158 -4.34 10.91 0.29
CA THR A 158 -4.71 11.78 1.42
C THR A 158 -4.23 11.18 2.74
N ARG A 159 -4.47 9.90 2.97
CA ARG A 159 -3.94 9.18 4.15
C ARG A 159 -2.42 9.31 4.23
N THR A 160 -1.73 9.13 3.11
CA THR A 160 -0.27 9.25 3.06
C THR A 160 0.22 10.64 3.45
N VAL A 161 -0.49 11.70 3.05
CA VAL A 161 -0.16 13.09 3.47
C VAL A 161 -0.36 13.27 4.97
N LEU A 162 -1.44 12.74 5.53
CA LEU A 162 -1.81 12.93 6.94
C LEU A 162 -0.89 12.14 7.90
N VAL A 163 -0.44 10.97 7.51
CA VAL A 163 0.41 10.11 8.36
C VAL A 163 1.82 10.69 8.45
N THR A 164 2.13 11.32 9.58
CA THR A 164 3.40 12.02 9.83
C THR A 164 4.62 11.12 9.85
N LYS A 165 4.43 9.81 10.02
CA LYS A 165 5.49 8.80 10.05
C LYS A 165 6.05 8.47 8.65
N TYR A 166 5.36 8.84 7.57
CA TYR A 166 5.97 8.83 6.25
C TYR A 166 7.06 9.89 6.13
N PHE A 167 8.11 9.56 5.40
CA PHE A 167 9.14 10.51 5.05
C PHE A 167 8.52 11.73 4.34
N HIS A 168 8.95 12.94 4.70
CA HIS A 168 8.29 14.17 4.24
C HIS A 168 8.19 14.29 2.71
N ARG A 169 9.15 13.76 1.95
CA ARG A 169 9.09 13.77 0.48
C ARG A 169 7.97 12.88 -0.05
N ILE A 170 7.73 11.71 0.56
CA ILE A 170 6.62 10.83 0.18
C ILE A 170 5.29 11.55 0.40
N ARG A 171 5.16 12.24 1.51
CA ARG A 171 3.97 13.06 1.82
C ARG A 171 3.77 14.19 0.80
N ALA A 172 4.85 14.87 0.42
CA ALA A 172 4.80 15.91 -0.61
C ALA A 172 4.40 15.35 -1.97
N GLU A 173 5.01 14.25 -2.41
CA GLU A 173 4.66 13.61 -3.68
C GLU A 173 3.21 13.09 -3.69
N ALA A 174 2.71 12.57 -2.56
CA ALA A 174 1.31 12.18 -2.43
C ALA A 174 0.38 13.40 -2.58
N ALA A 175 0.75 14.55 -2.01
CA ALA A 175 -0.02 15.79 -2.19
C ALA A 175 -0.03 16.26 -3.66
N TYR A 176 1.09 16.16 -4.38
CA TYR A 176 1.10 16.42 -5.82
C TYR A 176 0.24 15.43 -6.59
N GLY A 177 0.28 14.14 -6.22
CA GLY A 177 -0.55 13.11 -6.84
C GLY A 177 -2.06 13.36 -6.68
N LEU A 178 -2.50 14.00 -5.60
CA LEU A 178 -3.91 14.38 -5.41
C LEU A 178 -4.41 15.34 -6.49
N ALA A 179 -3.55 16.18 -7.06
CA ALA A 179 -3.94 17.05 -8.17
C ALA A 179 -4.43 16.25 -9.40
N ASN A 180 -3.87 15.06 -9.64
CA ASN A 180 -4.30 14.19 -10.72
C ASN A 180 -5.67 13.54 -10.46
N CYS A 181 -6.10 13.49 -9.19
CA CYS A 181 -7.44 13.03 -8.79
C CYS A 181 -8.50 14.15 -8.81
N ALA A 182 -8.13 15.39 -9.17
CA ALA A 182 -9.04 16.52 -9.29
C ALA A 182 -9.79 16.50 -10.63
N LEU A 183 -10.43 15.38 -10.95
CA LEU A 183 -11.13 15.15 -12.21
C LEU A 183 -12.65 15.25 -12.03
N PRO A 184 -13.40 15.80 -13.02
CA PRO A 184 -14.84 15.94 -12.92
C PRO A 184 -15.58 14.62 -12.69
N HIS A 185 -15.15 13.53 -13.31
CA HIS A 185 -15.77 12.21 -13.15
C HIS A 185 -15.46 11.55 -11.78
N LEU A 186 -14.55 12.12 -10.98
CA LEU A 186 -14.30 11.76 -9.60
C LEU A 186 -14.86 12.81 -8.61
N ASP A 187 -15.85 13.58 -9.02
CA ASP A 187 -16.45 14.67 -8.23
C ASP A 187 -15.41 15.67 -7.67
N LEU A 188 -14.31 15.86 -8.39
CA LEU A 188 -13.17 16.70 -7.97
C LEU A 188 -12.60 16.29 -6.62
N LEU A 189 -12.64 15.01 -6.26
CA LEU A 189 -12.29 14.53 -4.93
C LEU A 189 -10.86 14.89 -4.53
N GLY A 190 -9.91 14.83 -5.46
CA GLY A 190 -8.52 15.26 -5.20
C GLY A 190 -8.42 16.73 -4.80
N LEU A 191 -9.17 17.61 -5.47
CA LEU A 191 -9.25 19.02 -5.09
C LEU A 191 -9.90 19.21 -3.72
N PHE A 192 -10.98 18.49 -3.46
CA PHE A 192 -11.65 18.50 -2.16
C PHE A 192 -10.68 18.10 -1.02
N HIS A 193 -9.93 17.04 -1.20
CA HIS A 193 -8.93 16.59 -0.23
C HIS A 193 -7.81 17.63 -0.02
N LEU A 194 -7.29 18.23 -1.10
CA LEU A 194 -6.29 19.29 -0.99
C LEU A 194 -6.81 20.50 -0.21
N LEU A 195 -8.06 20.90 -0.43
CA LEU A 195 -8.68 22.01 0.32
C LEU A 195 -8.85 21.69 1.81
N LEU A 196 -9.15 20.45 2.16
CA LEU A 196 -9.22 20.00 3.56
C LEU A 196 -7.84 19.96 4.22
N LEU A 197 -6.81 19.53 3.50
CA LEU A 197 -5.43 19.49 3.99
C LEU A 197 -4.84 20.90 4.23
N PHE A 198 -5.33 21.90 3.52
CA PHE A 198 -4.87 23.29 3.66
C PHE A 198 -5.49 24.01 4.86
N ARG A 199 -6.60 23.55 5.41
CA ARG A 199 -7.30 24.13 6.57
C ARG A 199 -6.70 23.67 7.89
#